data_67e37632e9186888da12a0d42d443bec
#
_entry.id   67e37632e9186888da12a0d42d443bec
#
_cell.length_a   1.000
_cell.length_b   1.000
_cell.length_c   1.000
_cell.angle_alpha   90.00
_cell.angle_beta   90.00
_cell.angle_gamma   90.00
#
_symmetry.space_group_name_H-M   'P 1'
#
loop_
_entity.id
_entity.type
_entity.pdbx_description
1 polymer ?
#
loop_
_entity_poly.entity_id
_entity_poly.type
_entity_poly.pdbx_seq_one_letter_code
_entity_poly.pdbx_strand_id
1 'polypeptide(L)'
;VNWGETGWLSKDDEERRWIDSRVEACVAHMQAKLPYDISVQVTIPNEWQRMAAVNIGVTAGIESNRVSPHWIQKVNEMDKVITISEHSKRGFTDAVYQAQDAHTGQSVELRCTTPVEVVGYPVKAHKASGDPILELDYDFNILAVAQWGPRKNLANLIKWFVEENVDQEVGLVVKTSIKNNSIVDRFHIKQMFESCIPDIPDRKCKVYLLHGDMSEAEMHALYEHPKIKAAASLSHGEGFGLPLFEAAYS
;
A
#
# COMPACT_ATOMS: atom_id res chain seq x y z
N VAL A 1 -9.28 -5.93 19.70
CA VAL A 1 -8.76 -6.31 18.38
C VAL A 1 -8.99 -7.80 18.21
N ASN A 2 -9.80 -8.22 17.25
CA ASN A 2 -9.90 -9.62 16.88
C ASN A 2 -8.68 -9.99 16.04
N TRP A 3 -7.71 -10.60 16.69
CA TRP A 3 -6.61 -11.21 16.01
C TRP A 3 -7.06 -12.52 15.35
N GLY A 4 -7.11 -12.51 14.04
CA GLY A 4 -7.15 -13.76 13.28
C GLY A 4 -5.77 -14.39 13.12
N GLU A 5 -5.71 -15.50 12.43
CA GLU A 5 -4.45 -16.00 11.90
C GLU A 5 -3.95 -15.00 10.86
N THR A 6 -2.75 -14.49 11.05
CA THR A 6 -2.10 -13.62 10.08
C THR A 6 -0.96 -14.40 9.43
N GLY A 7 -0.76 -14.23 8.13
CA GLY A 7 0.41 -14.77 7.43
C GLY A 7 1.72 -14.03 7.76
N TRP A 8 1.65 -13.00 8.61
CA TRP A 8 2.76 -12.08 8.90
C TRP A 8 3.59 -12.50 10.12
N LEU A 9 2.95 -13.19 11.09
CA LEU A 9 3.58 -13.62 12.33
C LEU A 9 3.17 -15.06 12.65
N SER A 10 4.15 -15.91 12.92
CA SER A 10 3.89 -17.25 13.43
C SER A 10 3.34 -17.20 14.85
N LYS A 11 2.53 -18.20 15.23
CA LYS A 11 2.03 -18.35 16.60
C LYS A 11 3.17 -18.52 17.63
N ASP A 12 4.30 -19.01 17.18
CA ASP A 12 5.47 -19.31 18.02
C ASP A 12 6.46 -18.15 18.11
N ASP A 13 6.24 -17.07 17.36
CA ASP A 13 7.09 -15.90 17.39
C ASP A 13 6.98 -15.13 18.72
N GLU A 14 8.08 -14.57 19.18
CA GLU A 14 8.14 -13.77 20.40
C GLU A 14 7.25 -12.52 20.29
N GLU A 15 7.29 -11.85 19.13
CA GLU A 15 6.42 -10.70 18.86
C GLU A 15 4.94 -11.06 18.92
N ARG A 16 4.56 -12.24 18.40
CA ARG A 16 3.17 -12.69 18.48
C ARG A 16 2.74 -12.94 19.92
N ARG A 17 3.56 -13.61 20.73
CA ARG A 17 3.27 -13.84 22.16
C ARG A 17 3.15 -12.52 22.92
N TRP A 18 4.03 -11.55 22.64
CA TRP A 18 3.93 -10.23 23.23
C TRP A 18 2.61 -9.54 22.87
N ILE A 19 2.22 -9.54 21.59
CA ILE A 19 0.94 -8.95 21.13
C ILE A 19 -0.25 -9.62 21.82
N ASP A 20 -0.29 -10.96 21.84
CA ASP A 20 -1.38 -11.70 22.50
C ASP A 20 -1.50 -11.32 23.98
N SER A 21 -0.38 -11.17 24.70
CA SER A 21 -0.38 -10.71 26.09
C SER A 21 -0.94 -9.28 26.24
N ARG A 22 -0.75 -8.41 25.25
CA ARG A 22 -1.34 -7.04 25.27
C ARG A 22 -2.84 -7.10 24.99
N VAL A 23 -3.28 -7.97 24.09
CA VAL A 23 -4.71 -8.19 23.82
C VAL A 23 -5.41 -8.68 25.07
N GLU A 24 -4.85 -9.66 25.80
CA GLU A 24 -5.39 -10.13 27.08
C GLU A 24 -5.49 -9.01 28.12
N ALA A 25 -4.41 -8.20 28.26
CA ALA A 25 -4.41 -7.06 29.16
C ALA A 25 -5.49 -6.01 28.78
N CYS A 26 -5.68 -5.74 27.48
CA CYS A 26 -6.74 -4.86 26.99
C CYS A 26 -8.13 -5.41 27.33
N VAL A 27 -8.38 -6.71 27.15
CA VAL A 27 -9.65 -7.34 27.50
C VAL A 27 -9.95 -7.20 28.99
N ALA A 28 -8.95 -7.47 29.84
CA ALA A 28 -9.10 -7.30 31.30
C ALA A 28 -9.39 -5.84 31.69
N HIS A 29 -8.70 -4.88 31.07
CA HIS A 29 -8.93 -3.44 31.27
C HIS A 29 -10.35 -3.03 30.89
N MET A 30 -10.82 -3.48 29.73
CA MET A 30 -12.20 -3.22 29.25
C MET A 30 -13.25 -3.84 30.18
N GLN A 31 -13.04 -5.08 30.65
CA GLN A 31 -13.94 -5.73 31.61
C GLN A 31 -14.02 -4.97 32.93
N ALA A 32 -12.89 -4.41 33.36
CA ALA A 32 -12.83 -3.56 34.57
C ALA A 32 -13.45 -2.17 34.34
N LYS A 33 -13.89 -1.83 33.12
CA LYS A 33 -14.45 -0.52 32.72
C LYS A 33 -13.53 0.67 33.07
N LEU A 34 -12.24 0.46 33.02
CA LEU A 34 -11.25 1.51 33.27
C LEU A 34 -11.10 2.40 32.04
N PRO A 35 -10.96 3.72 32.19
CA PRO A 35 -10.71 4.62 31.07
C PRO A 35 -9.29 4.45 30.53
N TYR A 36 -9.11 4.73 29.25
CA TYR A 36 -7.79 4.90 28.64
C TYR A 36 -7.40 6.38 28.61
N ASP A 37 -6.13 6.68 28.83
CA ASP A 37 -5.62 8.04 28.72
C ASP A 37 -5.46 8.46 27.27
N ILE A 38 -4.86 7.58 26.45
CA ILE A 38 -4.58 7.82 25.04
C ILE A 38 -5.00 6.61 24.21
N SER A 39 -5.64 6.86 23.09
CA SER A 39 -5.86 5.86 22.05
C SER A 39 -5.11 6.26 20.78
N VAL A 40 -4.43 5.29 20.14
CA VAL A 40 -3.84 5.43 18.81
C VAL A 40 -4.48 4.37 17.91
N GLN A 41 -5.23 4.81 16.90
CA GLN A 41 -6.02 3.94 16.03
C GLN A 41 -5.44 3.98 14.62
N VAL A 42 -4.75 2.90 14.23
CA VAL A 42 -4.08 2.77 12.92
C VAL A 42 -4.99 2.00 11.98
N THR A 43 -5.89 2.71 11.31
CA THR A 43 -6.89 2.13 10.40
C THR A 43 -7.51 3.23 9.52
N ILE A 44 -8.54 2.88 8.73
CA ILE A 44 -9.30 3.87 7.96
C ILE A 44 -10.21 4.69 8.88
N PRO A 45 -10.48 5.98 8.57
CA PRO A 45 -11.28 6.86 9.43
C PRO A 45 -12.67 6.34 9.79
N ASN A 46 -13.30 5.53 8.94
CA ASN A 46 -14.63 4.93 9.22
C ASN A 46 -14.68 4.13 10.51
N GLU A 47 -13.54 3.58 10.93
CA GLU A 47 -13.44 2.69 12.09
C GLU A 47 -13.02 3.43 13.35
N TRP A 48 -12.67 4.71 13.27
CA TRP A 48 -12.25 5.49 14.43
C TRP A 48 -13.38 5.78 15.38
N GLN A 49 -13.06 5.71 16.65
CA GLN A 49 -13.99 5.96 17.75
C GLN A 49 -13.28 6.71 18.87
N ARG A 50 -14.03 7.54 19.59
CA ARG A 50 -13.52 8.11 20.84
C ARG A 50 -13.54 7.04 21.94
N MET A 51 -12.35 6.57 22.35
CA MET A 51 -12.18 5.50 23.33
C MET A 51 -11.30 5.93 24.52
N ALA A 52 -10.72 7.11 24.47
CA ALA A 52 -9.77 7.59 25.47
C ALA A 52 -9.97 9.10 25.72
N ALA A 53 -9.27 9.64 26.71
CA ALA A 53 -9.22 11.08 26.93
C ALA A 53 -8.60 11.81 25.73
N VAL A 54 -7.53 11.26 25.14
CA VAL A 54 -6.87 11.74 23.91
C VAL A 54 -6.95 10.65 22.84
N ASN A 55 -7.44 11.00 21.65
CA ASN A 55 -7.65 10.07 20.54
C ASN A 55 -6.85 10.51 19.30
N ILE A 56 -5.95 9.66 18.86
CA ILE A 56 -5.09 9.91 17.70
C ILE A 56 -5.45 8.91 16.60
N GLY A 57 -5.89 9.44 15.45
CA GLY A 57 -6.10 8.63 14.25
C GLY A 57 -4.84 8.60 13.39
N VAL A 58 -4.46 7.41 12.89
CA VAL A 58 -3.36 7.22 11.95
C VAL A 58 -3.90 6.52 10.72
N THR A 59 -3.70 7.11 9.53
CA THR A 59 -4.21 6.53 8.28
C THR A 59 -3.29 6.83 7.10
N ALA A 60 -3.25 5.90 6.16
CA ALA A 60 -2.60 6.13 4.86
C ALA A 60 -3.33 7.19 4.00
N GLY A 61 -4.55 7.55 4.37
CA GLY A 61 -5.39 8.41 3.55
C GLY A 61 -6.02 7.67 2.39
N ILE A 62 -6.20 8.36 1.28
CA ILE A 62 -6.83 7.84 0.08
C ILE A 62 -5.98 8.21 -1.15
N GLU A 63 -6.06 7.42 -2.20
CA GLU A 63 -5.28 7.61 -3.43
C GLU A 63 -5.85 8.72 -4.33
N SER A 64 -7.08 9.14 -4.09
CA SER A 64 -7.68 10.31 -4.77
C SER A 64 -7.29 11.62 -4.07
N ASN A 65 -7.63 12.73 -4.69
CA ASN A 65 -7.32 14.07 -4.18
C ASN A 65 -8.32 14.59 -3.12
N ARG A 66 -9.33 13.79 -2.77
CA ARG A 66 -10.39 14.23 -1.86
C ARG A 66 -10.99 13.03 -1.11
N VAL A 67 -11.06 13.13 0.21
CA VAL A 67 -11.71 12.12 1.06
C VAL A 67 -13.23 12.31 1.10
N SER A 68 -13.98 11.30 1.54
CA SER A 68 -15.44 11.41 1.66
C SER A 68 -15.86 12.34 2.81
N PRO A 69 -17.09 12.91 2.75
CA PRO A 69 -17.63 13.71 3.85
C PRO A 69 -17.64 12.97 5.18
N HIS A 70 -17.95 11.66 5.15
CA HIS A 70 -17.96 10.83 6.35
C HIS A 70 -16.58 10.74 7.01
N TRP A 71 -15.50 10.69 6.21
CA TRP A 71 -14.14 10.71 6.73
C TRP A 71 -13.81 12.05 7.42
N ILE A 72 -14.31 13.18 6.90
CA ILE A 72 -14.14 14.48 7.55
C ILE A 72 -14.85 14.51 8.91
N GLN A 73 -16.07 13.93 9.01
CA GLN A 73 -16.75 13.81 10.29
C GLN A 73 -15.92 13.00 11.30
N LYS A 74 -15.39 11.86 10.87
CA LYS A 74 -14.58 10.98 11.73
C LYS A 74 -13.24 11.60 12.15
N VAL A 75 -12.60 12.33 11.25
CA VAL A 75 -11.39 13.10 11.56
C VAL A 75 -11.68 14.14 12.65
N ASN A 76 -12.81 14.85 12.56
CA ASN A 76 -13.19 15.87 13.54
C ASN A 76 -13.58 15.29 14.92
N GLU A 77 -13.77 13.98 15.03
CA GLU A 77 -13.93 13.28 16.32
C GLU A 77 -12.59 13.02 17.04
N MET A 78 -11.45 13.11 16.33
CA MET A 78 -10.11 12.88 16.87
C MET A 78 -9.49 14.17 17.40
N ASP A 79 -8.56 14.05 18.35
CA ASP A 79 -7.81 15.18 18.88
C ASP A 79 -6.60 15.50 17.98
N LYS A 80 -6.08 14.49 17.25
CA LYS A 80 -5.03 14.62 16.25
C LYS A 80 -5.14 13.52 15.21
N VAL A 81 -4.73 13.84 13.97
CA VAL A 81 -4.62 12.86 12.89
C VAL A 81 -3.20 12.88 12.32
N ILE A 82 -2.69 11.69 12.06
CA ILE A 82 -1.40 11.47 11.40
C ILE A 82 -1.68 10.81 10.05
N THR A 83 -1.12 11.39 8.99
CA THR A 83 -1.13 10.83 7.63
C THR A 83 0.29 10.57 7.15
N ILE A 84 0.44 9.82 6.08
CA ILE A 84 1.74 9.34 5.61
C ILE A 84 2.38 10.24 4.55
N SER A 85 1.65 11.22 4.03
CA SER A 85 2.13 12.12 2.96
C SER A 85 1.39 13.44 2.95
N GLU A 86 2.01 14.47 2.35
CA GLU A 86 1.36 15.76 2.10
C GLU A 86 0.16 15.64 1.15
N HIS A 87 0.18 14.67 0.23
CA HIS A 87 -0.97 14.36 -0.61
C HIS A 87 -2.16 13.90 0.25
N SER A 88 -1.95 12.93 1.13
CA SER A 88 -2.98 12.44 2.03
C SER A 88 -3.50 13.53 2.96
N LYS A 89 -2.61 14.38 3.52
CA LYS A 89 -3.00 15.53 4.35
C LYS A 89 -3.92 16.47 3.59
N ARG A 90 -3.54 16.87 2.38
CA ARG A 90 -4.38 17.78 1.54
C ARG A 90 -5.73 17.16 1.22
N GLY A 91 -5.81 15.83 1.02
CA GLY A 91 -7.08 15.12 0.84
C GLY A 91 -8.09 15.37 1.96
N PHE A 92 -7.62 15.63 3.20
CA PHE A 92 -8.45 16.00 4.35
C PHE A 92 -8.61 17.52 4.48
N THR A 93 -7.51 18.29 4.45
CA THR A 93 -7.55 19.72 4.79
C THR A 93 -8.20 20.58 3.72
N ASP A 94 -8.11 20.19 2.45
CA ASP A 94 -8.66 20.95 1.33
C ASP A 94 -10.09 20.49 0.99
N ALA A 95 -10.58 19.40 1.60
CA ALA A 95 -11.93 18.90 1.37
C ALA A 95 -12.95 19.76 2.10
N VAL A 96 -13.88 20.33 1.34
CA VAL A 96 -15.00 21.13 1.86
C VAL A 96 -16.30 20.59 1.27
N TYR A 97 -17.30 20.41 2.12
CA TYR A 97 -18.63 19.91 1.76
C TYR A 97 -19.72 20.79 2.33
N GLN A 98 -20.86 20.82 1.68
CA GLN A 98 -22.09 21.35 2.25
C GLN A 98 -22.84 20.19 2.92
N ALA A 99 -23.13 20.33 4.18
CA ALA A 99 -23.90 19.38 4.99
C ALA A 99 -25.13 20.07 5.58
N GLN A 100 -26.12 19.32 5.99
CA GLN A 100 -27.21 19.82 6.78
C GLN A 100 -27.01 19.47 8.25
N ASP A 101 -27.14 20.45 9.13
CA ASP A 101 -27.17 20.21 10.56
C ASP A 101 -28.39 19.37 10.92
N ALA A 102 -28.20 18.25 11.60
CA ALA A 102 -29.26 17.30 11.89
C ALA A 102 -30.32 17.85 12.86
N HIS A 103 -30.01 18.87 13.66
CA HIS A 103 -30.91 19.45 14.64
C HIS A 103 -31.64 20.69 14.12
N THR A 104 -30.95 21.50 13.35
CA THR A 104 -31.50 22.80 12.86
C THR A 104 -31.96 22.77 11.43
N GLY A 105 -31.54 21.76 10.63
CA GLY A 105 -31.78 21.67 9.19
C GLY A 105 -31.05 22.73 8.36
N GLN A 106 -30.23 23.57 8.99
CA GLN A 106 -29.47 24.59 8.30
C GLN A 106 -28.30 24.01 7.53
N SER A 107 -27.97 24.63 6.40
CA SER A 107 -26.75 24.28 5.65
C SER A 107 -25.53 24.75 6.42
N VAL A 108 -24.60 23.83 6.68
CA VAL A 108 -23.33 24.09 7.35
C VAL A 108 -22.18 23.59 6.49
N GLU A 109 -21.07 24.28 6.57
CA GLU A 109 -19.86 23.84 5.89
C GLU A 109 -19.14 22.77 6.73
N LEU A 110 -18.96 21.59 6.13
CA LEU A 110 -18.22 20.48 6.72
C LEU A 110 -16.77 20.50 6.16
N ARG A 111 -15.83 20.79 7.03
CA ARG A 111 -14.40 20.77 6.76
C ARG A 111 -13.62 20.08 7.87
N CYS A 112 -12.37 19.75 7.60
CA CYS A 112 -11.44 19.26 8.62
C CYS A 112 -11.06 20.40 9.58
N THR A 113 -11.32 20.20 10.88
CA THR A 113 -10.94 21.13 11.96
C THR A 113 -9.86 20.55 12.87
N THR A 114 -9.62 19.26 12.79
CA THR A 114 -8.61 18.55 13.59
C THR A 114 -7.22 18.76 12.98
N PRO A 115 -6.19 19.00 13.81
CA PRO A 115 -4.81 19.05 13.35
C PRO A 115 -4.39 17.77 12.63
N VAL A 116 -3.89 17.90 11.39
CA VAL A 116 -3.38 16.79 10.57
C VAL A 116 -1.90 16.96 10.37
N GLU A 117 -1.12 15.99 10.83
CA GLU A 117 0.35 15.95 10.71
C GLU A 117 0.77 14.89 9.70
N VAL A 118 1.95 15.09 9.11
CA VAL A 118 2.53 14.13 8.18
C VAL A 118 3.70 13.41 8.82
N VAL A 119 3.61 12.08 8.86
CA VAL A 119 4.71 11.20 9.26
C VAL A 119 4.81 10.09 8.22
N GLY A 120 5.84 10.12 7.39
CA GLY A 120 6.06 9.12 6.33
C GLY A 120 6.33 7.73 6.90
N TYR A 121 6.08 6.70 6.12
CA TYR A 121 6.48 5.35 6.49
C TYR A 121 8.00 5.23 6.55
N PRO A 122 8.53 4.51 7.53
CA PRO A 122 9.95 4.17 7.53
C PRO A 122 10.25 3.20 6.38
N VAL A 123 11.39 3.39 5.76
CA VAL A 123 11.97 2.41 4.83
C VAL A 123 13.16 1.77 5.52
N LYS A 124 13.15 0.43 5.56
CA LYS A 124 14.24 -0.32 6.16
C LYS A 124 15.37 -0.51 5.14
N ALA A 125 16.60 -0.26 5.55
CA ALA A 125 17.76 -0.72 4.81
C ALA A 125 17.92 -2.22 5.06
N HIS A 126 17.67 -3.04 4.06
CA HIS A 126 18.01 -4.45 4.10
C HIS A 126 19.27 -4.69 3.29
N LYS A 127 20.10 -5.63 3.74
CA LYS A 127 21.16 -6.14 2.89
C LYS A 127 20.53 -7.15 1.94
N ALA A 128 20.76 -6.98 0.66
CA ALA A 128 20.43 -7.99 -0.32
C ALA A 128 21.08 -9.33 0.09
N SER A 129 20.33 -10.41 0.06
CA SER A 129 20.85 -11.74 0.33
C SER A 129 20.49 -12.67 -0.82
N GLY A 130 21.50 -13.36 -1.33
CA GLY A 130 21.39 -14.28 -2.45
C GLY A 130 21.43 -13.56 -3.82
N ASP A 131 21.81 -14.33 -4.83
CA ASP A 131 21.62 -13.88 -6.20
C ASP A 131 20.14 -13.96 -6.53
N PRO A 132 19.54 -12.90 -7.07
CA PRO A 132 18.17 -12.99 -7.53
C PRO A 132 18.11 -14.08 -8.62
N ILE A 133 17.25 -15.07 -8.40
CA ILE A 133 17.03 -16.18 -9.37
C ILE A 133 16.21 -15.61 -10.54
N LEU A 134 16.80 -14.71 -11.28
CA LEU A 134 16.17 -14.04 -12.40
C LEU A 134 17.14 -13.99 -13.57
N GLU A 135 16.93 -14.86 -14.54
CA GLU A 135 17.67 -14.82 -15.79
C GLU A 135 17.05 -13.79 -16.73
N LEU A 136 17.77 -12.71 -16.97
CA LEU A 136 17.39 -11.63 -17.87
C LEU A 136 18.27 -11.66 -19.10
N ASP A 137 17.65 -11.65 -20.29
CA ASP A 137 18.35 -11.70 -21.56
C ASP A 137 19.12 -10.41 -21.85
N TYR A 138 18.59 -9.29 -21.40
CA TYR A 138 19.16 -7.96 -21.68
C TYR A 138 19.77 -7.32 -20.45
N ASP A 139 20.71 -6.41 -20.68
CA ASP A 139 21.38 -5.67 -19.60
C ASP A 139 20.61 -4.42 -19.15
N PHE A 140 19.55 -4.07 -19.86
CA PHE A 140 18.66 -2.99 -19.48
C PHE A 140 17.23 -3.52 -19.28
N ASN A 141 16.78 -3.52 -18.04
CA ASN A 141 15.41 -3.91 -17.71
C ASN A 141 14.77 -2.88 -16.78
N ILE A 142 13.46 -2.72 -16.92
CA ILE A 142 12.60 -1.90 -16.05
C ILE A 142 11.85 -2.83 -15.12
N LEU A 143 11.75 -2.48 -13.84
CA LEU A 143 11.02 -3.23 -12.83
C LEU A 143 9.70 -2.55 -12.50
N ALA A 144 8.61 -3.32 -12.46
CA ALA A 144 7.34 -2.90 -11.93
C ALA A 144 6.92 -3.84 -10.79
N VAL A 145 6.65 -3.28 -9.61
CA VAL A 145 6.21 -4.02 -8.42
C VAL A 145 4.84 -3.52 -8.00
N ALA A 146 3.83 -4.34 -8.15
CA ALA A 146 2.48 -4.01 -7.72
C ALA A 146 1.59 -5.25 -7.61
N GLN A 147 0.62 -5.24 -6.71
CA GLN A 147 -0.47 -6.21 -6.74
C GLN A 147 -1.33 -5.97 -7.99
N TRP A 148 -1.77 -7.04 -8.65
CA TRP A 148 -2.59 -6.92 -9.85
C TRP A 148 -3.97 -6.35 -9.52
N GLY A 149 -4.32 -5.25 -10.16
CA GLY A 149 -5.62 -4.61 -9.99
C GLY A 149 -5.79 -3.37 -10.86
N PRO A 150 -7.03 -2.93 -11.09
CA PRO A 150 -7.31 -1.79 -11.99
C PRO A 150 -6.54 -0.52 -11.61
N ARG A 151 -6.44 -0.22 -10.31
CA ARG A 151 -5.73 0.97 -9.82
C ARG A 151 -4.25 0.97 -10.18
N LYS A 152 -3.61 -0.20 -10.17
CA LYS A 152 -2.17 -0.34 -10.45
C LYS A 152 -1.82 -0.29 -11.92
N ASN A 153 -2.80 -0.46 -12.79
CA ASN A 153 -2.72 -0.22 -14.23
C ASN A 153 -1.58 -1.00 -14.95
N LEU A 154 -1.26 -2.19 -14.44
CA LEU A 154 -0.19 -3.03 -15.01
C LEU A 154 -0.47 -3.45 -16.45
N ALA A 155 -1.74 -3.65 -16.80
CA ALA A 155 -2.13 -4.03 -18.16
C ALA A 155 -1.68 -2.99 -19.20
N ASN A 156 -1.93 -1.71 -18.95
CA ASN A 156 -1.47 -0.64 -19.83
C ASN A 156 0.04 -0.47 -19.79
N LEU A 157 0.68 -0.65 -18.61
CA LEU A 157 2.14 -0.60 -18.52
C LEU A 157 2.78 -1.66 -19.43
N ILE A 158 2.30 -2.90 -19.39
CA ILE A 158 2.81 -3.99 -20.24
C ILE A 158 2.57 -3.67 -21.71
N LYS A 159 1.33 -3.29 -22.05
CA LYS A 159 0.96 -2.97 -23.43
C LYS A 159 1.84 -1.85 -24.01
N TRP A 160 1.90 -0.71 -23.34
CA TRP A 160 2.65 0.44 -23.83
C TRP A 160 4.16 0.20 -23.83
N PHE A 161 4.68 -0.53 -22.84
CA PHE A 161 6.09 -0.93 -22.86
C PHE A 161 6.44 -1.71 -24.13
N VAL A 162 5.59 -2.67 -24.52
CA VAL A 162 5.82 -3.48 -25.71
C VAL A 162 5.68 -2.64 -26.99
N GLU A 163 4.64 -1.82 -27.08
CA GLU A 163 4.38 -0.97 -28.26
C GLU A 163 5.51 0.04 -28.52
N GLU A 164 6.06 0.64 -27.44
CA GLU A 164 7.12 1.66 -27.54
C GLU A 164 8.52 1.08 -27.74
N ASN A 165 8.73 -0.20 -27.42
CA ASN A 165 10.06 -0.80 -27.41
C ASN A 165 10.20 -2.01 -28.37
N VAL A 166 9.38 -2.12 -29.39
CA VAL A 166 9.31 -3.28 -30.30
C VAL A 166 10.71 -3.69 -30.79
N ASP A 167 11.52 -2.73 -31.24
CA ASP A 167 12.85 -2.95 -31.85
C ASP A 167 14.01 -2.84 -30.84
N GLN A 168 13.73 -2.68 -29.55
CA GLN A 168 14.73 -2.47 -28.52
C GLN A 168 15.06 -3.77 -27.78
N GLU A 169 16.33 -3.97 -27.46
CA GLU A 169 16.82 -5.06 -26.61
C GLU A 169 16.72 -4.68 -25.14
N VAL A 170 15.47 -4.53 -24.67
CA VAL A 170 15.12 -4.12 -23.30
C VAL A 170 14.07 -5.07 -22.70
N GLY A 171 14.01 -5.15 -21.38
CA GLY A 171 13.06 -5.99 -20.67
C GLY A 171 12.17 -5.22 -19.69
N LEU A 172 10.97 -5.72 -19.47
CA LEU A 172 10.08 -5.33 -18.39
C LEU A 172 9.89 -6.51 -17.44
N VAL A 173 10.31 -6.37 -16.20
CA VAL A 173 10.08 -7.35 -15.13
C VAL A 173 8.86 -6.91 -14.34
N VAL A 174 7.81 -7.71 -14.32
CA VAL A 174 6.57 -7.43 -13.57
C VAL A 174 6.48 -8.37 -12.39
N LYS A 175 6.75 -7.86 -11.19
CA LYS A 175 6.57 -8.56 -9.92
C LYS A 175 5.15 -8.32 -9.43
N THR A 176 4.32 -9.37 -9.44
CA THR A 176 2.89 -9.23 -9.13
C THR A 176 2.26 -10.50 -8.58
N SER A 177 1.11 -10.33 -7.92
CA SER A 177 0.16 -11.38 -7.53
C SER A 177 -1.24 -10.76 -7.49
N ILE A 178 -2.31 -11.54 -7.54
CA ILE A 178 -3.67 -11.03 -7.28
C ILE A 178 -3.89 -10.94 -5.77
N LYS A 179 -3.65 -12.02 -5.06
CA LYS A 179 -3.99 -12.12 -3.63
C LYS A 179 -2.94 -12.83 -2.78
N ASN A 180 -2.32 -13.87 -3.31
CA ASN A 180 -1.41 -14.73 -2.54
C ASN A 180 -0.42 -15.47 -3.47
N ASN A 181 0.38 -16.37 -2.87
CA ASN A 181 1.37 -17.17 -3.58
C ASN A 181 0.84 -18.55 -4.03
N SER A 182 -0.47 -18.73 -4.20
CA SER A 182 -1.02 -20.02 -4.60
C SER A 182 -0.81 -20.32 -6.08
N ILE A 183 -0.83 -21.61 -6.43
CA ILE A 183 -0.76 -22.06 -7.82
C ILE A 183 -1.96 -21.56 -8.66
N VAL A 184 -3.12 -21.40 -8.03
CA VAL A 184 -4.33 -20.86 -8.67
C VAL A 184 -4.16 -19.39 -9.00
N ASP A 185 -3.63 -18.60 -8.06
CA ASP A 185 -3.29 -17.20 -8.29
C ASP A 185 -2.29 -17.05 -9.43
N ARG A 186 -1.23 -17.87 -9.42
CA ARG A 186 -0.21 -17.89 -10.48
C ARG A 186 -0.81 -18.22 -11.85
N PHE A 187 -1.73 -19.16 -11.91
CA PHE A 187 -2.39 -19.53 -13.17
C PHE A 187 -3.21 -18.36 -13.73
N HIS A 188 -4.02 -17.71 -12.90
CA HIS A 188 -4.82 -16.56 -13.31
C HIS A 188 -3.95 -15.36 -13.71
N ILE A 189 -2.92 -15.06 -12.92
CA ILE A 189 -1.98 -13.98 -13.27
C ILE A 189 -1.32 -14.25 -14.61
N LYS A 190 -0.86 -15.47 -14.86
CA LYS A 190 -0.22 -15.81 -16.13
C LYS A 190 -1.15 -15.55 -17.32
N GLN A 191 -2.40 -15.97 -17.23
CA GLN A 191 -3.38 -15.73 -18.29
C GLN A 191 -3.62 -14.22 -18.54
N MET A 192 -3.85 -13.47 -17.46
CA MET A 192 -4.05 -12.02 -17.56
C MET A 192 -2.82 -11.31 -18.11
N PHE A 193 -1.65 -11.68 -17.65
CA PHE A 193 -0.37 -11.13 -18.08
C PHE A 193 -0.15 -11.37 -19.58
N GLU A 194 -0.30 -12.62 -20.04
CA GLU A 194 -0.14 -12.99 -21.44
C GLU A 194 -1.15 -12.25 -22.34
N SER A 195 -2.39 -12.06 -21.87
CA SER A 195 -3.42 -11.32 -22.61
C SER A 195 -3.13 -9.81 -22.76
N CYS A 196 -2.26 -9.25 -21.93
CA CYS A 196 -1.86 -7.84 -22.01
C CYS A 196 -0.70 -7.60 -22.98
N ILE A 197 0.01 -8.65 -23.39
CA ILE A 197 1.17 -8.54 -24.28
C ILE A 197 0.67 -8.47 -25.74
N PRO A 198 0.92 -7.37 -26.47
CA PRO A 198 0.55 -7.27 -27.88
C PRO A 198 1.25 -8.36 -28.70
N ASP A 199 0.49 -9.00 -29.59
CA ASP A 199 1.03 -9.96 -30.56
C ASP A 199 1.69 -9.22 -31.71
N ILE A 200 2.95 -8.87 -31.54
CA ILE A 200 3.76 -8.19 -32.54
C ILE A 200 4.86 -9.15 -33.00
N PRO A 201 4.83 -9.58 -34.27
CA PRO A 201 5.87 -10.45 -34.83
C PRO A 201 7.26 -9.82 -34.71
N ASP A 202 8.27 -10.66 -34.48
CA ASP A 202 9.69 -10.31 -34.44
C ASP A 202 10.08 -9.21 -33.44
N ARG A 203 9.23 -8.92 -32.44
CA ARG A 203 9.59 -7.98 -31.39
C ARG A 203 10.84 -8.43 -30.63
N LYS A 204 11.74 -7.48 -30.35
CA LYS A 204 12.93 -7.75 -29.57
C LYS A 204 12.70 -7.63 -28.07
N CYS A 205 11.93 -6.63 -27.62
CA CYS A 205 11.69 -6.42 -26.20
C CYS A 205 11.04 -7.63 -25.53
N LYS A 206 11.39 -7.86 -24.28
CA LYS A 206 10.90 -9.00 -23.48
C LYS A 206 10.11 -8.54 -22.26
N VAL A 207 9.13 -9.33 -21.86
CA VAL A 207 8.34 -9.09 -20.65
C VAL A 207 8.40 -10.34 -19.79
N TYR A 208 8.80 -10.17 -18.53
CA TYR A 208 9.01 -11.25 -17.57
C TYR A 208 8.00 -11.15 -16.45
N LEU A 209 7.36 -12.27 -16.14
CA LEU A 209 6.44 -12.37 -14.99
C LEU A 209 7.18 -12.97 -13.80
N LEU A 210 7.22 -12.24 -12.70
CA LEU A 210 7.69 -12.71 -11.42
C LEU A 210 6.49 -12.76 -10.45
N HIS A 211 5.99 -13.97 -10.21
CA HIS A 211 4.82 -14.19 -9.36
C HIS A 211 5.21 -14.76 -8.00
N GLY A 212 4.50 -14.32 -6.98
CA GLY A 212 4.56 -14.92 -5.66
C GLY A 212 5.17 -14.01 -4.61
N ASP A 213 5.26 -14.52 -3.39
CA ASP A 213 5.85 -13.81 -2.26
C ASP A 213 7.38 -13.85 -2.37
N MET A 214 8.01 -12.81 -1.91
CA MET A 214 9.44 -12.68 -1.74
C MET A 214 9.72 -12.13 -0.34
N SER A 215 10.78 -12.61 0.29
CA SER A 215 11.26 -12.01 1.52
C SER A 215 11.78 -10.59 1.28
N GLU A 216 11.92 -9.80 2.35
CA GLU A 216 12.48 -8.45 2.27
C GLU A 216 13.88 -8.47 1.63
N ALA A 217 14.71 -9.44 1.97
CA ALA A 217 16.05 -9.58 1.41
C ALA A 217 16.05 -9.93 -0.09
N GLU A 218 15.13 -10.78 -0.54
CA GLU A 218 14.95 -11.08 -1.98
C GLU A 218 14.41 -9.87 -2.75
N MET A 219 13.50 -9.09 -2.15
CA MET A 219 13.01 -7.86 -2.76
C MET A 219 14.13 -6.82 -2.92
N HIS A 220 15.01 -6.66 -1.92
CA HIS A 220 16.19 -5.81 -2.04
C HIS A 220 17.16 -6.30 -3.12
N ALA A 221 17.42 -7.60 -3.18
CA ALA A 221 18.24 -8.20 -4.23
C ALA A 221 17.63 -7.97 -5.63
N LEU A 222 16.31 -7.93 -5.74
CA LEU A 222 15.61 -7.59 -6.98
C LEU A 222 15.80 -6.11 -7.35
N TYR A 223 15.67 -5.19 -6.40
CA TYR A 223 15.90 -3.75 -6.64
C TYR A 223 17.36 -3.45 -7.01
N GLU A 224 18.33 -4.13 -6.38
CA GLU A 224 19.76 -3.97 -6.63
C GLU A 224 20.28 -4.82 -7.80
N HIS A 225 19.40 -5.55 -8.50
CA HIS A 225 19.82 -6.44 -9.57
C HIS A 225 20.58 -5.68 -10.68
N PRO A 226 21.81 -6.11 -11.08
CA PRO A 226 22.68 -5.34 -11.96
C PRO A 226 22.08 -5.07 -13.34
N LYS A 227 21.14 -5.87 -13.80
CA LYS A 227 20.42 -5.70 -15.07
C LYS A 227 19.10 -4.94 -14.95
N ILE A 228 18.64 -4.59 -13.75
CA ILE A 228 17.50 -3.70 -13.54
C ILE A 228 18.03 -2.27 -13.40
N LYS A 229 17.58 -1.37 -14.26
CA LYS A 229 18.12 -0.01 -14.36
C LYS A 229 17.13 1.08 -13.97
N ALA A 230 15.85 0.73 -13.88
CA ALA A 230 14.79 1.66 -13.50
C ALA A 230 13.62 0.92 -12.87
N ALA A 231 12.85 1.62 -12.05
CA ALA A 231 11.52 1.21 -11.59
C ALA A 231 10.44 2.06 -12.27
N ALA A 232 9.32 1.45 -12.63
CA ALA A 232 8.20 2.15 -13.26
C ALA A 232 6.86 1.80 -12.62
N SER A 233 5.97 2.78 -12.55
CA SER A 233 4.58 2.60 -12.14
C SER A 233 3.66 3.49 -12.97
N LEU A 234 2.54 2.93 -13.44
CA LEU A 234 1.43 3.68 -14.06
C LEU A 234 0.18 3.66 -13.17
N SER A 235 0.37 3.50 -11.86
CA SER A 235 -0.72 3.53 -10.91
C SER A 235 -1.54 4.83 -11.02
N HIS A 236 -2.86 4.72 -11.01
CA HIS A 236 -3.76 5.89 -11.02
C HIS A 236 -3.69 6.71 -9.73
N GLY A 237 -3.15 6.14 -8.66
CA GLY A 237 -2.94 6.83 -7.40
C GLY A 237 -2.26 5.93 -6.38
N GLU A 238 -1.47 6.55 -5.51
CA GLU A 238 -0.77 5.93 -4.39
C GLU A 238 -0.91 6.81 -3.15
N GLY A 239 -1.17 6.20 -2.00
CA GLY A 239 -1.09 6.90 -0.73
C GLY A 239 0.34 7.29 -0.40
N PHE A 240 1.28 6.34 -0.49
CA PHE A 240 2.70 6.55 -0.27
C PHE A 240 3.58 6.09 -1.45
N GLY A 241 3.24 4.98 -2.09
CA GLY A 241 4.04 4.42 -3.19
C GLY A 241 5.27 3.65 -2.69
N LEU A 242 5.10 2.85 -1.64
CA LEU A 242 6.20 2.16 -0.96
C LEU A 242 7.16 1.42 -1.91
N PRO A 243 6.71 0.64 -2.92
CA PRO A 243 7.63 -0.05 -3.83
C PRO A 243 8.54 0.88 -4.63
N LEU A 244 8.05 2.07 -5.01
CA LEU A 244 8.87 3.06 -5.71
C LEU A 244 9.89 3.70 -4.76
N PHE A 245 9.46 3.93 -3.51
CA PHE A 245 10.34 4.49 -2.49
C PHE A 245 11.45 3.50 -2.10
N GLU A 246 11.11 2.22 -1.95
CA GLU A 246 12.06 1.14 -1.70
C GLU A 246 13.07 1.01 -2.85
N ALA A 247 12.60 1.01 -4.09
CA ALA A 247 13.46 0.95 -5.28
C ALA A 247 14.40 2.17 -5.39
N ALA A 248 13.94 3.36 -4.97
CA ALA A 248 14.77 4.57 -4.99
C ALA A 248 15.79 4.61 -3.84
N TYR A 249 15.52 3.90 -2.74
CA TYR A 249 16.39 3.82 -1.58
C TYR A 249 17.47 2.73 -1.72
N SER A 250 17.20 1.68 -2.51
CA SER A 250 18.14 0.60 -2.81
C SER A 250 19.11 1.01 -3.91
#